data_ec9adf934bb1ca34fa748c2ceb4d3db9
#
_entry.id   ec9adf934bb1ca34fa748c2ceb4d3db9
#
_cell.length_a   1.000
_cell.length_b   1.000
_cell.length_c   1.000
_cell.angle_alpha   90.00
_cell.angle_beta   90.00
_cell.angle_gamma   90.00
#
_symmetry.space_group_name_H-M   'P 1'
#
loop_
_entity.id
_entity.type
_entity.pdbx_description
1 polymer ?
#
loop_
_entity_poly.entity_id
_entity_poly.type
_entity_poly.pdbx_seq_one_letter_code
_entity_poly.pdbx_strand_id
1 'polypeptide(L)'
;MKKFIVKSYGKKGEDVVNKNFAAVDRGDEYKTLAVDPAWADLCDDEVVANNDPEFINNVVRPINAQDGDLLPVSTFVGIEDGTWQQGTAKYEKRGVAAFVPEWNAENCIQCNKCAYVCPHASIRPFLLNEEELSNAPFDASRALPAIGKGLEGLKFVQQVDVMDCLACSNCVDVCPGKKGEKALVMKPLETQLSEDANWNYCVEKVASKQHLVDVKANVKNSQFATPMFEFSGACSGCGETPYVKLITQLYGDRQMVANATGCSSIYSGSVPSTPYCTNEKGQGPA
;
A
#
# COMPACT_ATOMS: atom_id res chain seq x y z
N MET A 1 -16.67 7.62 36.69
CA MET A 1 -16.55 7.82 35.24
C MET A 1 -17.58 8.80 34.71
N LYS A 2 -18.90 8.62 34.86
CA LYS A 2 -19.97 9.50 34.32
C LYS A 2 -19.84 10.97 34.68
N LYS A 3 -19.47 11.31 35.94
CA LYS A 3 -19.23 12.70 36.37
C LYS A 3 -18.16 13.43 35.53
N PHE A 4 -17.12 12.72 35.12
CA PHE A 4 -16.06 13.30 34.27
C PHE A 4 -16.50 13.42 32.82
N ILE A 5 -17.37 12.51 32.32
CA ILE A 5 -17.98 12.63 31.01
C ILE A 5 -18.78 13.93 30.90
N VAL A 6 -19.63 14.22 31.90
CA VAL A 6 -20.38 15.48 31.95
C VAL A 6 -19.45 16.69 31.96
N LYS A 7 -18.37 16.64 32.77
CA LYS A 7 -17.40 17.73 32.86
C LYS A 7 -16.71 17.99 31.51
N SER A 8 -16.36 16.92 30.79
CA SER A 8 -15.59 17.01 29.52
C SER A 8 -16.47 17.29 28.30
N TYR A 9 -17.66 16.70 28.27
CA TYR A 9 -18.51 16.70 27.07
C TYR A 9 -19.85 17.45 27.26
N GLY A 10 -20.19 17.91 28.47
CA GLY A 10 -21.47 18.57 28.72
C GLY A 10 -21.76 19.76 27.80
N LYS A 11 -20.72 20.51 27.41
CA LYS A 11 -20.82 21.64 26.46
C LYS A 11 -21.11 21.19 25.01
N LYS A 12 -20.95 19.91 24.69
CA LYS A 12 -21.17 19.36 23.35
C LYS A 12 -22.60 18.85 23.13
N GLY A 13 -23.44 18.96 24.16
CA GLY A 13 -24.85 18.54 24.13
C GLY A 13 -25.12 17.22 24.83
N GLU A 14 -26.39 17.03 25.22
CA GLU A 14 -26.83 15.85 25.96
C GLU A 14 -26.68 14.56 25.17
N ASP A 15 -26.87 14.57 23.86
CA ASP A 15 -26.69 13.41 23.00
C ASP A 15 -25.29 12.81 23.09
N VAL A 16 -24.26 13.67 23.15
CA VAL A 16 -22.85 13.23 23.27
C VAL A 16 -22.61 12.64 24.65
N VAL A 17 -23.15 13.26 25.70
CA VAL A 17 -23.06 12.77 27.08
C VAL A 17 -23.74 11.41 27.21
N ASN A 18 -24.96 11.25 26.67
CA ASN A 18 -25.74 10.02 26.76
C ASN A 18 -25.10 8.87 25.98
N LYS A 19 -24.50 9.12 24.80
CA LYS A 19 -23.73 8.13 24.06
C LYS A 19 -22.54 7.59 24.87
N ASN A 20 -21.82 8.51 25.54
CA ASN A 20 -20.70 8.12 26.40
C ASN A 20 -21.18 7.39 27.67
N PHE A 21 -22.34 7.75 28.23
CA PHE A 21 -22.95 7.02 29.34
C PHE A 21 -23.33 5.60 28.93
N ALA A 22 -23.97 5.45 27.77
CA ALA A 22 -24.33 4.14 27.25
C ALA A 22 -23.10 3.24 27.05
N ALA A 23 -21.99 3.80 26.57
CA ALA A 23 -20.73 3.04 26.45
C ALA A 23 -20.20 2.58 27.81
N VAL A 24 -20.28 3.43 28.85
CA VAL A 24 -19.86 3.04 30.21
C VAL A 24 -20.81 1.97 30.80
N ASP A 25 -22.13 2.12 30.58
CA ASP A 25 -23.13 1.20 31.13
C ASP A 25 -23.06 -0.18 30.45
N ARG A 26 -22.56 -0.25 29.23
CA ARG A 26 -22.38 -1.49 28.47
C ARG A 26 -20.95 -2.04 28.52
N GLY A 27 -20.11 -1.49 29.37
CA GLY A 27 -18.68 -1.88 29.43
C GLY A 27 -18.43 -3.29 29.96
N ASP A 28 -19.41 -3.91 30.59
CA ASP A 28 -19.42 -5.29 31.06
C ASP A 28 -20.18 -6.27 30.16
N GLU A 29 -20.79 -5.78 29.08
CA GLU A 29 -21.43 -6.65 28.09
C GLU A 29 -20.36 -7.44 27.31
N TYR A 30 -20.56 -8.73 27.21
CA TYR A 30 -19.72 -9.61 26.40
C TYR A 30 -20.57 -10.57 25.59
N LYS A 31 -19.99 -11.08 24.51
CA LYS A 31 -20.59 -12.15 23.70
C LYS A 31 -19.81 -13.45 23.95
N THR A 32 -20.56 -14.51 24.16
CA THR A 32 -19.99 -15.85 24.18
C THR A 32 -20.02 -16.40 22.75
N LEU A 33 -18.86 -16.79 22.23
CA LEU A 33 -18.73 -17.48 20.96
C LEU A 33 -18.50 -18.97 21.24
N ALA A 34 -19.28 -19.82 20.55
CA ALA A 34 -18.97 -21.24 20.50
C ALA A 34 -17.77 -21.45 19.59
N VAL A 35 -16.68 -21.95 20.14
CA VAL A 35 -15.49 -22.33 19.38
C VAL A 35 -15.64 -23.79 18.97
N ASP A 36 -15.51 -24.08 17.69
CA ASP A 36 -15.54 -25.46 17.19
C ASP A 36 -14.33 -26.23 17.77
N PRO A 37 -14.55 -27.34 18.51
CA PRO A 37 -13.44 -28.14 19.04
C PRO A 37 -12.45 -28.60 17.96
N ALA A 38 -12.87 -28.76 16.72
CA ALA A 38 -11.99 -29.13 15.60
C ALA A 38 -10.90 -28.08 15.31
N TRP A 39 -11.06 -26.84 15.80
CA TRP A 39 -9.99 -25.82 15.64
C TRP A 39 -8.73 -26.15 16.44
N ALA A 40 -8.85 -26.98 17.48
CA ALA A 40 -7.67 -27.42 18.24
C ALA A 40 -6.77 -28.36 17.43
N ASP A 41 -7.32 -28.99 16.41
CA ASP A 41 -6.62 -29.97 15.55
C ASP A 41 -6.13 -29.33 14.24
N LEU A 42 -6.38 -28.02 14.04
CA LEU A 42 -5.83 -27.29 12.89
C LEU A 42 -4.32 -27.22 13.04
N CYS A 43 -3.61 -27.71 12.04
CA CYS A 43 -2.17 -27.49 11.91
C CYS A 43 -1.95 -26.13 11.23
N ASP A 44 -0.88 -25.45 11.57
CA ASP A 44 -0.40 -24.34 10.77
C ASP A 44 -0.17 -24.82 9.34
N ASP A 45 -0.57 -23.99 8.37
CA ASP A 45 -0.28 -24.29 6.97
C ASP A 45 1.23 -24.50 6.82
N GLU A 46 1.61 -25.45 5.95
CA GLU A 46 3.02 -25.68 5.62
C GLU A 46 3.66 -24.34 5.26
N VAL A 47 4.76 -24.00 5.93
CA VAL A 47 5.53 -22.79 5.61
C VAL A 47 5.99 -22.92 4.15
N VAL A 48 5.28 -22.28 3.25
CA VAL A 48 5.69 -22.22 1.85
C VAL A 48 7.04 -21.52 1.81
N ALA A 49 8.07 -22.25 1.33
CA ALA A 49 9.39 -21.67 1.14
C ALA A 49 9.24 -20.47 0.19
N ASN A 50 9.55 -19.29 0.69
CA ASN A 50 9.53 -18.08 -0.11
C ASN A 50 10.94 -17.78 -0.63
N ASN A 51 11.01 -17.13 -1.80
CA ASN A 51 12.27 -16.72 -2.43
C ASN A 51 12.68 -15.30 -2.03
N ASP A 52 12.18 -14.81 -0.90
CA ASP A 52 12.55 -13.48 -0.42
C ASP A 52 14.04 -13.40 -0.07
N PRO A 53 14.64 -12.22 -0.16
CA PRO A 53 16.05 -12.02 0.20
C PRO A 53 16.39 -12.54 1.60
N GLU A 54 17.63 -12.98 1.77
CA GLU A 54 18.12 -13.54 3.03
C GLU A 54 17.89 -12.59 4.23
N PHE A 55 18.11 -11.30 4.06
CA PHE A 55 17.87 -10.30 5.09
C PHE A 55 16.39 -10.27 5.52
N ILE A 56 15.46 -10.41 4.59
CA ILE A 56 14.03 -10.45 4.90
C ILE A 56 13.70 -11.70 5.73
N ASN A 57 14.17 -12.86 5.30
CA ASN A 57 13.86 -14.12 5.97
C ASN A 57 14.54 -14.24 7.34
N ASN A 58 15.79 -13.81 7.45
CA ASN A 58 16.60 -14.05 8.64
C ASN A 58 16.53 -12.92 9.68
N VAL A 59 16.09 -11.71 9.29
CA VAL A 59 16.06 -10.55 10.18
C VAL A 59 14.66 -9.94 10.27
N VAL A 60 14.09 -9.52 9.12
CA VAL A 60 12.83 -8.76 9.12
C VAL A 60 11.66 -9.62 9.60
N ARG A 61 11.52 -10.85 9.10
CA ARG A 61 10.43 -11.77 9.50
C ARG A 61 10.47 -12.17 10.96
N PRO A 62 11.62 -12.59 11.56
CA PRO A 62 11.70 -12.86 12.99
C PRO A 62 11.33 -11.65 13.86
N ILE A 63 11.78 -10.44 13.48
CA ILE A 63 11.41 -9.23 14.22
C ILE A 63 9.91 -8.96 14.13
N ASN A 64 9.31 -9.07 12.94
CA ASN A 64 7.86 -8.90 12.76
C ASN A 64 7.04 -9.98 13.49
N ALA A 65 7.56 -11.18 13.61
CA ALA A 65 6.96 -12.26 14.41
C ALA A 65 7.12 -12.08 15.93
N GLN A 66 7.79 -11.00 16.36
CA GLN A 66 8.14 -10.72 17.76
C GLN A 66 9.18 -11.69 18.36
N ASP A 67 9.92 -12.39 17.51
CA ASP A 67 11.01 -13.31 17.87
C ASP A 67 12.39 -12.65 17.74
N GLY A 68 12.44 -11.32 17.64
CA GLY A 68 13.67 -10.55 17.48
C GLY A 68 14.70 -10.77 18.58
N ASP A 69 14.26 -11.07 19.80
CA ASP A 69 15.13 -11.37 20.94
C ASP A 69 15.92 -12.69 20.76
N LEU A 70 15.50 -13.56 19.85
CA LEU A 70 16.22 -14.80 19.51
C LEU A 70 17.40 -14.54 18.55
N LEU A 71 17.46 -13.36 17.92
CA LEU A 71 18.53 -13.00 17.01
C LEU A 71 19.80 -12.65 17.82
N PRO A 72 20.96 -13.30 17.52
CA PRO A 72 22.20 -12.95 18.17
C PRO A 72 22.64 -11.53 17.78
N VAL A 73 23.36 -10.84 18.67
CA VAL A 73 23.87 -9.49 18.42
C VAL A 73 24.71 -9.42 17.13
N SER A 74 25.41 -10.51 16.79
CA SER A 74 26.19 -10.62 15.57
C SER A 74 25.37 -10.50 14.27
N THR A 75 24.04 -10.69 14.34
CA THR A 75 23.12 -10.46 13.19
C THR A 75 23.17 -9.00 12.72
N PHE A 76 23.50 -8.07 13.61
CA PHE A 76 23.51 -6.63 13.35
C PHE A 76 24.91 -6.08 13.01
N VAL A 77 25.89 -6.95 12.82
CA VAL A 77 27.24 -6.54 12.37
C VAL A 77 27.15 -5.93 10.95
N GLY A 78 27.67 -4.72 10.81
CA GLY A 78 27.63 -3.96 9.56
C GLY A 78 26.46 -2.98 9.44
N ILE A 79 25.56 -2.94 10.46
CA ILE A 79 24.46 -1.97 10.56
C ILE A 79 24.42 -1.32 11.95
N GLU A 80 25.54 -1.31 12.67
CA GLU A 80 25.68 -0.77 14.02
C GLU A 80 25.48 0.75 14.07
N ASP A 81 25.65 1.43 12.94
CA ASP A 81 25.44 2.86 12.77
C ASP A 81 23.97 3.25 12.58
N GLY A 82 23.05 2.26 12.60
CA GLY A 82 21.63 2.46 12.38
C GLY A 82 21.21 2.42 10.90
N THR A 83 22.12 2.11 9.99
CA THR A 83 21.79 1.84 8.59
C THR A 83 20.85 0.63 8.50
N TRP A 84 19.79 0.75 7.70
CA TRP A 84 18.82 -0.32 7.50
C TRP A 84 18.51 -0.49 6.02
N GLN A 85 18.19 -1.73 5.61
CA GLN A 85 17.83 -2.01 4.23
C GLN A 85 16.52 -1.31 3.86
N GLN A 86 16.52 -0.55 2.77
CA GLN A 86 15.33 0.12 2.26
C GLN A 86 14.39 -0.85 1.54
N GLY A 87 13.10 -0.49 1.46
CA GLY A 87 12.10 -1.23 0.70
C GLY A 87 11.67 -2.56 1.32
N THR A 88 11.90 -2.77 2.63
CA THR A 88 11.50 -4.01 3.30
C THR A 88 9.99 -4.13 3.45
N ALA A 89 9.24 -3.03 3.45
CA ALA A 89 7.77 -3.02 3.60
C ALA A 89 7.05 -3.82 2.49
N LYS A 90 7.61 -3.90 1.28
CA LYS A 90 6.98 -4.63 0.16
C LYS A 90 6.86 -6.14 0.37
N TYR A 91 7.61 -6.69 1.34
CA TYR A 91 7.59 -8.13 1.65
C TYR A 91 6.59 -8.50 2.74
N GLU A 92 5.90 -7.54 3.35
CA GLU A 92 4.95 -7.83 4.43
C GLU A 92 3.66 -8.48 3.93
N LYS A 93 3.13 -8.02 2.79
CA LYS A 93 1.92 -8.58 2.16
C LYS A 93 0.80 -8.86 3.17
N ARG A 94 0.33 -7.81 3.83
CA ARG A 94 -0.53 -7.88 5.03
C ARG A 94 -1.91 -8.50 4.78
N GLY A 95 -2.50 -8.31 3.59
CA GLY A 95 -3.78 -8.91 3.21
C GLY A 95 -4.97 -8.52 4.11
N VAL A 96 -4.94 -7.34 4.73
CA VAL A 96 -5.91 -6.92 5.76
C VAL A 96 -7.19 -6.32 5.21
N ALA A 97 -7.26 -6.04 3.91
CA ALA A 97 -8.42 -5.44 3.28
C ALA A 97 -9.53 -6.48 3.08
N ALA A 98 -10.73 -6.23 3.58
CA ALA A 98 -11.90 -7.07 3.24
C ALA A 98 -12.37 -6.83 1.79
N PHE A 99 -12.17 -5.61 1.28
CA PHE A 99 -12.53 -5.23 -0.09
C PHE A 99 -11.38 -4.45 -0.73
N VAL A 100 -11.11 -4.72 -2.00
CA VAL A 100 -10.07 -4.04 -2.79
C VAL A 100 -10.64 -3.54 -4.11
N PRO A 101 -10.05 -2.51 -4.75
CA PRO A 101 -10.58 -1.97 -5.99
C PRO A 101 -10.26 -2.89 -7.17
N GLU A 102 -11.31 -3.36 -7.85
CA GLU A 102 -11.22 -3.97 -9.18
C GLU A 102 -11.20 -2.87 -10.25
N TRP A 103 -10.31 -2.99 -11.24
CA TRP A 103 -10.21 -2.04 -12.33
C TRP A 103 -10.98 -2.50 -13.58
N ASN A 104 -11.89 -1.65 -14.06
CA ASN A 104 -12.58 -1.80 -15.32
C ASN A 104 -11.95 -0.87 -16.38
N ALA A 105 -11.31 -1.47 -17.37
CA ALA A 105 -10.62 -0.76 -18.44
C ALA A 105 -11.57 0.10 -19.30
N GLU A 106 -12.77 -0.38 -19.60
CA GLU A 106 -13.73 0.30 -20.49
C GLU A 106 -14.14 1.68 -19.95
N ASN A 107 -14.23 1.81 -18.64
CA ASN A 107 -14.62 3.05 -17.96
C ASN A 107 -13.42 3.93 -17.59
N CYS A 108 -12.19 3.50 -17.88
CA CYS A 108 -10.98 4.23 -17.50
C CYS A 108 -10.63 5.31 -18.53
N ILE A 109 -10.41 6.53 -18.05
CA ILE A 109 -9.93 7.68 -18.86
C ILE A 109 -8.43 7.95 -18.69
N GLN A 110 -7.70 7.09 -18.03
CA GLN A 110 -6.25 7.17 -17.79
C GLN A 110 -5.80 8.49 -17.11
N CYS A 111 -6.58 9.00 -16.18
CA CYS A 111 -6.26 10.25 -15.48
C CYS A 111 -5.27 10.09 -14.32
N ASN A 112 -4.99 8.86 -13.88
CA ASN A 112 -4.10 8.47 -12.78
C ASN A 112 -4.42 9.10 -11.41
N LYS A 113 -5.61 9.68 -11.22
CA LYS A 113 -6.04 10.24 -9.93
C LYS A 113 -6.08 9.18 -8.83
N CYS A 114 -6.45 7.94 -9.18
CA CYS A 114 -6.46 6.81 -8.25
C CYS A 114 -5.06 6.51 -7.69
N ALA A 115 -4.05 6.46 -8.54
CA ALA A 115 -2.66 6.29 -8.12
C ALA A 115 -2.18 7.49 -7.30
N TYR A 116 -2.55 8.71 -7.71
CA TYR A 116 -2.16 9.94 -7.03
C TYR A 116 -2.60 10.00 -5.57
N VAL A 117 -3.86 9.64 -5.29
CA VAL A 117 -4.41 9.72 -3.93
C VAL A 117 -4.13 8.48 -3.07
N CYS A 118 -3.56 7.41 -3.63
CA CYS A 118 -3.30 6.20 -2.87
C CYS A 118 -2.22 6.43 -1.82
N PRO A 119 -2.53 6.24 -0.50
CA PRO A 119 -1.58 6.48 0.58
C PRO A 119 -0.42 5.50 0.61
N HIS A 120 -0.63 4.30 0.04
CA HIS A 120 0.30 3.17 0.17
C HIS A 120 0.97 2.78 -1.14
N ALA A 121 0.76 3.56 -2.22
CA ALA A 121 1.23 3.23 -3.57
C ALA A 121 0.77 1.85 -4.09
N SER A 122 -0.32 1.30 -3.54
CA SER A 122 -0.87 -0.01 -3.89
C SER A 122 -1.71 -0.01 -5.17
N ILE A 123 -1.87 1.13 -5.85
CA ILE A 123 -2.49 1.21 -7.17
C ILE A 123 -1.61 2.05 -8.08
N ARG A 124 -1.19 1.48 -9.22
CA ARG A 124 -0.23 2.12 -10.13
C ARG A 124 -0.59 1.93 -11.59
N PRO A 125 -0.37 2.96 -12.43
CA PRO A 125 -0.43 2.82 -13.88
C PRO A 125 0.86 2.23 -14.42
N PHE A 126 0.74 1.33 -15.37
CA PHE A 126 1.86 0.78 -16.12
C PHE A 126 1.68 1.01 -17.61
N LEU A 127 2.80 1.21 -18.29
CA LEU A 127 2.88 1.36 -19.74
C LEU A 127 3.66 0.17 -20.29
N LEU A 128 3.04 -0.63 -21.14
CA LEU A 128 3.62 -1.86 -21.69
C LEU A 128 3.87 -1.68 -23.18
N ASN A 129 5.01 -2.17 -23.64
CA ASN A 129 5.24 -2.42 -25.07
C ASN A 129 4.60 -3.75 -25.50
N GLU A 130 4.68 -4.12 -26.78
CA GLU A 130 4.07 -5.34 -27.30
C GLU A 130 4.67 -6.62 -26.69
N GLU A 131 5.99 -6.64 -26.47
CA GLU A 131 6.68 -7.78 -25.87
C GLU A 131 6.26 -7.96 -24.40
N GLU A 132 6.27 -6.88 -23.60
CA GLU A 132 5.82 -6.90 -22.21
C GLU A 132 4.35 -7.31 -22.10
N LEU A 133 3.50 -6.87 -23.03
CA LEU A 133 2.09 -7.27 -23.06
C LEU A 133 1.91 -8.73 -23.42
N SER A 134 2.68 -9.25 -24.38
CA SER A 134 2.56 -10.65 -24.81
C SER A 134 2.97 -11.66 -23.74
N ASN A 135 3.85 -11.23 -22.82
CA ASN A 135 4.33 -12.06 -21.69
C ASN A 135 3.51 -11.82 -20.39
N ALA A 136 2.53 -10.92 -20.42
CA ALA A 136 1.73 -10.61 -19.24
C ALA A 136 0.82 -11.79 -18.83
N PRO A 137 0.63 -12.03 -17.53
CA PRO A 137 -0.25 -13.11 -17.06
C PRO A 137 -1.75 -12.77 -17.18
N PHE A 138 -2.10 -11.57 -17.58
CA PHE A 138 -3.48 -11.10 -17.77
C PHE A 138 -3.86 -11.01 -19.26
N ASP A 139 -5.17 -11.00 -19.51
CA ASP A 139 -5.71 -10.85 -20.87
C ASP A 139 -5.32 -9.50 -21.47
N ALA A 140 -4.71 -9.52 -22.65
CA ALA A 140 -4.30 -8.34 -23.40
C ALA A 140 -5.48 -7.39 -23.73
N SER A 141 -6.71 -7.89 -23.78
CA SER A 141 -7.90 -7.07 -23.99
C SER A 141 -8.16 -6.06 -22.86
N ARG A 142 -7.62 -6.32 -21.67
CA ARG A 142 -7.67 -5.36 -20.54
C ARG A 142 -6.76 -4.15 -20.75
N ALA A 143 -5.75 -4.24 -21.62
CA ALA A 143 -4.80 -3.17 -21.88
C ALA A 143 -5.35 -2.15 -22.88
N LEU A 144 -5.43 -0.89 -22.48
CA LEU A 144 -5.90 0.21 -23.31
C LEU A 144 -4.76 0.80 -24.14
N PRO A 145 -5.01 1.33 -25.34
CA PRO A 145 -4.04 2.22 -25.99
C PRO A 145 -3.67 3.37 -25.05
N ALA A 146 -2.38 3.60 -24.84
CA ALA A 146 -1.93 4.67 -23.95
C ALA A 146 -2.27 6.05 -24.55
N ILE A 147 -2.78 6.97 -23.73
CA ILE A 147 -3.16 8.32 -24.14
C ILE A 147 -2.12 9.31 -23.64
N GLY A 148 -1.46 10.02 -24.53
CA GLY A 148 -0.50 11.08 -24.19
C GLY A 148 0.58 11.21 -25.26
N LYS A 149 1.14 12.41 -25.38
CA LYS A 149 2.27 12.68 -26.28
C LYS A 149 3.49 11.87 -25.82
N GLY A 150 4.11 11.14 -26.73
CA GLY A 150 5.28 10.29 -26.46
C GLY A 150 4.92 8.89 -25.93
N LEU A 151 3.63 8.55 -25.86
CA LEU A 151 3.13 7.24 -25.43
C LEU A 151 2.53 6.41 -26.58
N GLU A 152 2.74 6.87 -27.81
CA GLU A 152 2.24 6.22 -29.02
C GLU A 152 2.78 4.79 -29.12
N GLY A 153 1.90 3.84 -29.42
CA GLY A 153 2.26 2.40 -29.54
C GLY A 153 2.31 1.65 -28.22
N LEU A 154 2.26 2.33 -27.08
CA LEU A 154 2.22 1.68 -25.78
C LEU A 154 0.78 1.32 -25.36
N LYS A 155 0.69 0.35 -24.45
CA LYS A 155 -0.55 -0.05 -23.79
C LYS A 155 -0.53 0.38 -22.33
N PHE A 156 -1.68 0.84 -21.86
CA PHE A 156 -1.90 1.28 -20.48
C PHE A 156 -2.70 0.23 -19.71
N VAL A 157 -2.24 -0.11 -18.53
CA VAL A 157 -3.01 -0.88 -17.54
C VAL A 157 -2.92 -0.22 -16.17
N GLN A 158 -3.97 -0.37 -15.37
CA GLN A 158 -3.96 0.02 -13.96
C GLN A 158 -3.91 -1.25 -13.13
N GLN A 159 -2.90 -1.42 -12.30
CA GLN A 159 -2.75 -2.58 -11.43
C GLN A 159 -2.91 -2.20 -9.97
N VAL A 160 -3.40 -3.14 -9.18
CA VAL A 160 -3.62 -3.00 -7.74
C VAL A 160 -2.85 -4.10 -7.02
N ASP A 161 -2.02 -3.71 -6.05
CA ASP A 161 -1.49 -4.62 -5.06
C ASP A 161 -2.59 -4.92 -4.04
N VAL A 162 -3.24 -6.06 -4.22
CA VAL A 162 -4.41 -6.42 -3.40
C VAL A 162 -4.01 -6.81 -1.98
N MET A 163 -2.77 -7.28 -1.78
CA MET A 163 -2.26 -7.69 -0.48
C MET A 163 -1.78 -6.50 0.37
N ASP A 164 -1.39 -5.39 -0.27
CA ASP A 164 -0.96 -4.16 0.40
C ASP A 164 -1.99 -3.03 0.35
N CYS A 165 -3.18 -3.29 -0.21
CA CYS A 165 -4.31 -2.37 -0.18
C CYS A 165 -4.94 -2.34 1.23
N LEU A 166 -5.22 -1.15 1.76
CA LEU A 166 -5.87 -0.98 3.07
C LEU A 166 -7.35 -0.56 2.98
N ALA A 167 -8.04 -0.85 1.89
CA ALA A 167 -9.49 -0.68 1.70
C ALA A 167 -10.04 0.74 1.98
N CYS A 168 -9.25 1.79 1.83
CA CYS A 168 -9.68 3.17 2.16
C CYS A 168 -10.68 3.79 1.17
N SER A 169 -10.87 3.18 0.01
CA SER A 169 -11.77 3.63 -1.07
C SER A 169 -11.41 4.98 -1.73
N ASN A 170 -10.38 5.71 -1.31
CA ASN A 170 -10.00 7.00 -1.87
C ASN A 170 -9.87 6.98 -3.41
N CYS A 171 -9.30 5.91 -3.97
CA CYS A 171 -9.14 5.73 -5.41
C CYS A 171 -10.48 5.60 -6.15
N VAL A 172 -11.45 4.94 -5.53
CA VAL A 172 -12.82 4.81 -6.05
C VAL A 172 -13.56 6.15 -5.97
N ASP A 173 -13.40 6.88 -4.85
CA ASP A 173 -14.10 8.15 -4.63
C ASP A 173 -13.67 9.21 -5.62
N VAL A 174 -12.38 9.35 -5.91
CA VAL A 174 -11.84 10.33 -6.86
C VAL A 174 -11.96 9.90 -8.32
N CYS A 175 -12.35 8.65 -8.59
CA CYS A 175 -12.44 8.15 -9.95
C CYS A 175 -13.60 8.84 -10.69
N PRO A 176 -13.33 9.62 -11.75
CA PRO A 176 -14.40 10.27 -12.52
C PRO A 176 -15.11 9.27 -13.43
N GLY A 177 -14.43 8.20 -13.81
CA GLY A 177 -14.91 7.23 -14.78
C GLY A 177 -15.22 7.83 -16.14
N LYS A 178 -16.03 7.11 -16.90
CA LYS A 178 -16.49 7.50 -18.25
C LYS A 178 -18.01 7.53 -18.27
N LYS A 179 -18.60 8.62 -18.71
CA LYS A 179 -20.05 8.81 -18.76
C LYS A 179 -20.77 8.58 -17.41
N GLY A 180 -20.10 8.86 -16.30
CA GLY A 180 -20.65 8.67 -14.95
C GLY A 180 -20.38 7.29 -14.34
N GLU A 181 -19.90 6.32 -15.12
CA GLU A 181 -19.55 4.98 -14.63
C GLU A 181 -18.10 4.93 -14.19
N LYS A 182 -17.87 4.60 -12.91
CA LYS A 182 -16.53 4.53 -12.34
C LYS A 182 -15.70 3.38 -12.95
N ALA A 183 -14.40 3.62 -13.11
CA ALA A 183 -13.46 2.60 -13.56
C ALA A 183 -12.93 1.72 -12.41
N LEU A 184 -13.26 2.06 -11.18
CA LEU A 184 -12.87 1.32 -9.98
C LEU A 184 -14.10 1.02 -9.13
N VAL A 185 -14.23 -0.25 -8.72
CA VAL A 185 -15.32 -0.74 -7.86
C VAL A 185 -14.72 -1.62 -6.79
N MET A 186 -15.12 -1.43 -5.53
CA MET A 186 -14.65 -2.30 -4.44
C MET A 186 -15.26 -3.69 -4.56
N LYS A 187 -14.42 -4.70 -4.50
CA LYS A 187 -14.76 -6.14 -4.56
C LYS A 187 -14.17 -6.87 -3.36
N PRO A 188 -14.78 -7.98 -2.91
CA PRO A 188 -14.19 -8.82 -1.88
C PRO A 188 -12.77 -9.27 -2.25
N LEU A 189 -11.83 -9.21 -1.30
CA LEU A 189 -10.42 -9.53 -1.54
C LEU A 189 -10.26 -10.94 -2.15
N GLU A 190 -10.98 -11.92 -1.65
CA GLU A 190 -10.90 -13.31 -2.11
C GLU A 190 -11.23 -13.49 -3.60
N THR A 191 -11.97 -12.55 -4.19
CA THR A 191 -12.28 -12.57 -5.63
C THR A 191 -11.18 -11.91 -6.48
N GLN A 192 -10.21 -11.25 -5.85
CA GLN A 192 -9.18 -10.45 -6.50
C GLN A 192 -7.75 -10.98 -6.26
N LEU A 193 -7.58 -12.09 -5.56
CA LEU A 193 -6.26 -12.64 -5.23
C LEU A 193 -5.41 -12.96 -6.48
N SER A 194 -6.05 -13.30 -7.59
CA SER A 194 -5.34 -13.53 -8.87
C SER A 194 -4.65 -12.29 -9.43
N GLU A 195 -5.05 -11.08 -9.00
CA GLU A 195 -4.42 -9.82 -9.41
C GLU A 195 -3.02 -9.64 -8.81
N ASP A 196 -2.65 -10.38 -7.77
CA ASP A 196 -1.30 -10.34 -7.20
C ASP A 196 -0.24 -10.76 -8.22
N ALA A 197 -0.50 -11.82 -9.00
CA ALA A 197 0.40 -12.23 -10.09
C ALA A 197 0.54 -11.15 -11.17
N ASN A 198 -0.55 -10.45 -11.49
CA ASN A 198 -0.57 -9.36 -12.46
C ASN A 198 0.24 -8.15 -11.97
N TRP A 199 0.09 -7.82 -10.69
CA TRP A 199 0.85 -6.78 -10.02
C TRP A 199 2.34 -7.09 -10.02
N ASN A 200 2.72 -8.27 -9.54
CA ASN A 200 4.12 -8.70 -9.44
C ASN A 200 4.80 -8.69 -10.82
N TYR A 201 4.12 -9.17 -11.86
CA TYR A 201 4.61 -9.08 -13.23
C TYR A 201 4.89 -7.62 -13.64
N CYS A 202 3.94 -6.73 -13.41
CA CYS A 202 4.08 -5.33 -13.81
C CYS A 202 5.20 -4.61 -13.05
N VAL A 203 5.40 -4.92 -11.77
CA VAL A 203 6.47 -4.31 -10.97
C VAL A 203 7.86 -4.86 -11.32
N GLU A 204 7.97 -6.16 -11.59
CA GLU A 204 9.25 -6.83 -11.78
C GLU A 204 9.74 -6.88 -13.23
N LYS A 205 8.81 -6.99 -14.19
CA LYS A 205 9.13 -7.27 -15.59
C LYS A 205 8.85 -6.12 -16.55
N VAL A 206 7.99 -5.17 -16.16
CA VAL A 206 7.69 -4.02 -17.01
C VAL A 206 8.64 -2.87 -16.70
N ALA A 207 9.48 -2.54 -17.66
CA ALA A 207 10.46 -1.45 -17.51
C ALA A 207 9.76 -0.09 -17.31
N SER A 208 10.31 0.75 -16.42
CA SER A 208 9.80 2.10 -16.22
C SER A 208 9.93 2.95 -17.48
N LYS A 209 8.83 3.57 -17.86
CA LYS A 209 8.75 4.46 -19.05
C LYS A 209 8.54 5.92 -18.65
N GLN A 210 8.86 6.28 -17.40
CA GLN A 210 8.75 7.65 -16.90
C GLN A 210 9.55 8.67 -17.73
N HIS A 211 10.62 8.23 -18.40
CA HIS A 211 11.46 9.09 -19.26
C HIS A 211 10.75 9.56 -20.55
N LEU A 212 9.63 8.94 -20.93
CA LEU A 212 8.85 9.31 -22.11
C LEU A 212 7.93 10.49 -21.87
N VAL A 213 7.73 10.91 -20.61
CA VAL A 213 6.83 12.01 -20.23
C VAL A 213 7.54 13.00 -19.32
N ASP A 214 7.11 14.25 -19.33
CA ASP A 214 7.51 15.19 -18.29
C ASP A 214 6.65 14.92 -17.04
N VAL A 215 7.25 14.24 -16.06
CA VAL A 215 6.59 13.87 -14.79
C VAL A 215 6.17 15.07 -13.93
N LYS A 216 6.72 16.27 -14.21
CA LYS A 216 6.39 17.50 -13.50
C LYS A 216 5.29 18.32 -14.17
N ALA A 217 4.87 17.96 -15.38
CA ALA A 217 3.92 18.73 -16.15
C ALA A 217 2.49 18.70 -15.56
N ASN A 218 2.07 17.56 -15.03
CA ASN A 218 0.71 17.39 -14.47
C ASN A 218 0.59 16.14 -13.60
N VAL A 219 -0.54 15.99 -12.90
CA VAL A 219 -0.86 14.86 -12.00
C VAL A 219 -0.78 13.52 -12.74
N LYS A 220 -1.33 13.42 -13.95
CA LYS A 220 -1.31 12.18 -14.72
C LYS A 220 0.11 11.69 -14.97
N ASN A 221 0.97 12.58 -15.44
CA ASN A 221 2.34 12.24 -15.81
C ASN A 221 3.19 11.90 -14.57
N SER A 222 2.97 12.59 -13.44
CA SER A 222 3.72 12.33 -12.22
C SER A 222 3.56 10.89 -11.72
N GLN A 223 2.43 10.26 -12.01
CA GLN A 223 2.16 8.90 -11.54
C GLN A 223 2.79 7.79 -12.41
N PHE A 224 3.39 8.13 -13.55
CA PHE A 224 4.26 7.20 -14.27
C PHE A 224 5.67 7.12 -13.67
N ALA A 225 6.03 8.05 -12.80
CA ALA A 225 7.26 7.95 -12.03
C ALA A 225 7.14 6.87 -10.96
N THR A 226 8.18 6.05 -10.81
CA THR A 226 8.25 5.01 -9.77
C THR A 226 8.20 5.66 -8.39
N PRO A 227 7.26 5.30 -7.52
CA PRO A 227 7.26 5.78 -6.14
C PRO A 227 8.44 5.18 -5.38
N MET A 228 9.14 6.00 -4.60
CA MET A 228 10.20 5.54 -3.70
C MET A 228 9.76 5.66 -2.23
N PHE A 229 8.47 5.55 -2.02
CA PHE A 229 7.78 5.42 -0.74
C PHE A 229 6.52 4.59 -0.98
N GLU A 230 6.47 3.39 -0.39
CA GLU A 230 5.41 2.43 -0.66
C GLU A 230 5.11 1.55 0.55
N PHE A 231 3.89 1.07 0.67
CA PHE A 231 3.44 0.08 1.66
C PHE A 231 3.79 0.44 3.11
N SER A 232 3.72 1.73 3.44
CA SER A 232 4.01 2.22 4.79
C SER A 232 2.98 1.71 5.82
N GLY A 233 3.35 1.71 7.11
CA GLY A 233 2.46 1.43 8.22
C GLY A 233 1.47 2.57 8.54
N ALA A 234 1.26 3.51 7.64
CA ALA A 234 0.29 4.60 7.83
C ALA A 234 -1.15 4.09 7.81
N CYS A 235 -2.05 4.86 8.41
CA CYS A 235 -3.48 4.52 8.48
C CYS A 235 -4.12 4.34 7.10
N SER A 236 -5.16 3.52 7.03
CA SER A 236 -6.05 3.44 5.87
C SER A 236 -6.59 4.85 5.55
N GLY A 237 -6.40 5.32 4.31
CA GLY A 237 -6.83 6.66 3.91
C GLY A 237 -5.99 7.81 4.47
N CYS A 238 -4.75 7.57 4.90
CA CYS A 238 -3.85 8.61 5.39
C CYS A 238 -3.79 9.80 4.42
N GLY A 239 -3.98 11.02 4.93
CA GLY A 239 -3.96 12.25 4.12
C GLY A 239 -2.55 12.81 3.89
N GLU A 240 -1.53 12.29 4.57
CA GLU A 240 -0.15 12.77 4.48
C GLU A 240 0.68 11.98 3.46
N THR A 241 0.62 10.67 3.51
CA THR A 241 1.48 9.79 2.71
C THR A 241 1.36 9.93 1.19
N PRO A 242 0.22 10.33 0.59
CA PRO A 242 0.18 10.68 -0.84
C PRO A 242 1.14 11.81 -1.22
N TYR A 243 1.34 12.81 -0.35
CA TYR A 243 2.29 13.89 -0.58
C TYR A 243 3.74 13.41 -0.46
N VAL A 244 4.03 12.58 0.55
CA VAL A 244 5.36 11.96 0.72
C VAL A 244 5.70 11.14 -0.52
N LYS A 245 4.78 10.28 -0.98
CA LYS A 245 4.91 9.51 -2.21
C LYS A 245 5.21 10.41 -3.42
N LEU A 246 4.42 11.46 -3.62
CA LEU A 246 4.61 12.38 -4.74
C LEU A 246 5.98 13.06 -4.71
N ILE A 247 6.44 13.50 -3.54
CA ILE A 247 7.77 14.10 -3.40
C ILE A 247 8.86 13.09 -3.78
N THR A 248 8.72 11.82 -3.38
CA THR A 248 9.68 10.79 -3.77
C THR A 248 9.64 10.48 -5.26
N GLN A 249 8.46 10.52 -5.91
CA GLN A 249 8.33 10.35 -7.35
C GLN A 249 9.03 11.47 -8.14
N LEU A 250 9.06 12.69 -7.61
CA LEU A 250 9.60 13.86 -8.28
C LEU A 250 11.09 14.13 -7.94
N TYR A 251 11.52 13.75 -6.74
CA TYR A 251 12.82 14.15 -6.19
C TYR A 251 13.52 13.06 -5.38
N GLY A 252 12.96 11.86 -5.27
CA GLY A 252 13.44 10.80 -4.37
C GLY A 252 14.87 10.35 -4.63
N ASP A 253 15.35 10.49 -5.86
CA ASP A 253 16.74 10.17 -6.27
C ASP A 253 17.82 11.01 -5.56
N ARG A 254 17.43 12.12 -4.93
CA ARG A 254 18.31 13.08 -4.25
C ARG A 254 17.70 13.68 -2.99
N GLN A 255 16.66 13.06 -2.46
CA GLN A 255 15.95 13.52 -1.27
C GLN A 255 16.69 13.06 -0.02
N MET A 256 16.83 13.98 0.94
CA MET A 256 17.21 13.66 2.32
C MET A 256 16.04 13.93 3.24
N VAL A 257 15.75 12.99 4.14
CA VAL A 257 14.62 13.04 5.06
C VAL A 257 15.13 13.20 6.48
N ALA A 258 14.64 14.21 7.18
CA ALA A 258 14.86 14.38 8.61
C ALA A 258 13.50 14.58 9.29
N ASN A 259 13.15 13.66 10.17
CA ASN A 259 11.87 13.63 10.86
C ASN A 259 12.00 14.03 12.34
N ALA A 260 11.01 14.73 12.87
CA ALA A 260 10.73 14.75 14.30
C ALA A 260 9.77 13.60 14.67
N THR A 261 9.62 13.31 15.96
CA THR A 261 8.66 12.31 16.45
C THR A 261 7.24 12.70 16.07
N GLY A 262 6.53 11.76 15.46
CA GLY A 262 5.16 11.91 14.98
C GLY A 262 4.78 10.77 14.04
N CYS A 263 3.70 10.91 13.28
CA CYS A 263 3.26 9.89 12.34
C CYS A 263 4.35 9.53 11.34
N SER A 264 5.05 10.53 10.80
CA SER A 264 6.08 10.30 9.78
C SER A 264 7.26 9.46 10.27
N SER A 265 7.67 9.60 11.54
CA SER A 265 8.70 8.71 12.11
C SER A 265 8.16 7.32 12.41
N ILE A 266 6.88 7.19 12.77
CA ILE A 266 6.27 5.90 13.09
C ILE A 266 6.06 5.05 11.84
N TYR A 267 5.47 5.61 10.76
CA TYR A 267 5.19 4.84 9.55
C TYR A 267 6.41 4.68 8.63
N SER A 268 7.51 5.39 8.85
CA SER A 268 8.68 5.35 7.95
C SER A 268 10.02 5.12 8.62
N GLY A 269 10.14 5.38 9.92
CA GLY A 269 11.39 5.23 10.67
C GLY A 269 11.41 4.05 11.64
N SER A 270 10.30 3.34 11.80
CA SER A 270 10.21 2.17 12.69
C SER A 270 10.59 0.92 11.92
N VAL A 271 11.80 0.42 12.17
CA VAL A 271 12.25 -0.87 11.64
C VAL A 271 11.47 -2.02 12.30
N PRO A 272 11.29 -3.17 11.64
CA PRO A 272 12.02 -3.64 10.45
C PRO A 272 11.40 -3.22 9.10
N SER A 273 10.23 -2.60 9.09
CA SER A 273 9.51 -2.26 7.86
C SER A 273 9.85 -0.86 7.38
N THR A 274 10.63 -0.77 6.32
CA THR A 274 11.03 0.50 5.72
C THR A 274 10.27 0.73 4.41
N PRO A 275 9.40 1.75 4.34
CA PRO A 275 8.63 2.07 3.15
C PRO A 275 9.42 2.86 2.11
N TYR A 276 10.47 3.57 2.50
CA TYR A 276 11.37 4.20 1.55
C TYR A 276 12.14 3.14 0.79
N CYS A 277 12.23 3.31 -0.53
CA CYS A 277 12.90 2.37 -1.42
C CYS A 277 13.72 3.11 -2.49
N THR A 278 14.46 2.35 -3.29
CA THR A 278 15.35 2.90 -4.32
C THR A 278 14.81 2.65 -5.73
N ASN A 279 15.26 3.46 -6.66
CA ASN A 279 15.06 3.22 -8.09
C ASN A 279 16.03 2.12 -8.60
N GLU A 280 15.92 1.78 -9.90
CA GLU A 280 16.75 0.78 -10.57
C GLU A 280 18.28 1.08 -10.51
N LYS A 281 18.66 2.31 -10.19
CA LYS A 281 20.05 2.75 -10.02
C LYS A 281 20.54 2.69 -8.57
N GLY A 282 19.71 2.19 -7.65
CA GLY A 282 20.00 2.18 -6.22
C GLY A 282 19.94 3.56 -5.55
N GLN A 283 19.32 4.56 -6.19
CA GLN A 283 19.14 5.90 -5.64
C GLN A 283 17.76 6.01 -5.02
N GLY A 284 17.67 6.60 -3.83
CA GLY A 284 16.41 6.81 -3.11
C GLY A 284 16.57 7.79 -1.97
N PRO A 285 15.47 8.08 -1.26
CA PRO A 285 15.51 8.95 -0.08
C PRO A 285 16.45 8.39 1.01
N ALA A 286 17.20 9.28 1.65
CA ALA A 286 18.15 8.97 2.72
C ALA A 286 17.75 9.66 4.02
#